data_ec9e67e6e8c73d96852b52856c46b4fe
#
_entry.id   ec9e67e6e8c73d96852b52856c46b4fe
#
_cell.length_a   1.000
_cell.length_b   1.000
_cell.length_c   1.000
_cell.angle_alpha   90.00
_cell.angle_beta   90.00
_cell.angle_gamma   90.00
#
_symmetry.space_group_name_H-M   'P 1'
#
loop_
_entity.id
_entity.type
_entity.pdbx_description
1 polymer ?
#
loop_
_entity_poly.entity_id
_entity_poly.type
_entity_poly.pdbx_seq_one_letter_code
_entity_poly.pdbx_strand_id
1 'polypeptide(L)'
;MLVVALKCLFLSYKDPVKAWDQFMIMFDYQLSNGRIPDDVSDSEINYVYCKPPVHGWILSKMRKHMELSREQLVEAYDKLSKWTKWWLTCRDMNHDGIYEYTHGNDSGWDNASAFDLLPPADSPDLQALLVLQMRELANLAKELGKLSEETKWKEKATQLKDKALQELIVNDRPVSRRTFSKEVIEKGCLLPYYILLFGEEIDMNLRETMIQDLEDHFLTEHGLATEMLSSLKYEEDGYFRGPIWAPCTMIMLEALERCHYDKLVKKIAESFLDMVSKNGFAENFNALTGKALRDRAYSWTSSIYLVIKNEYSCKNA
;
A
#
# COMPACT_ATOMS: atom_id res chain seq x y z
N MET A 1 -2.28 -9.62 -8.90
CA MET A 1 -2.52 -9.63 -7.42
C MET A 1 -3.07 -8.31 -6.88
N LEU A 2 -2.35 -7.19 -6.94
CA LEU A 2 -2.77 -5.91 -6.34
C LEU A 2 -4.15 -5.42 -6.80
N VAL A 3 -4.43 -5.51 -8.10
CA VAL A 3 -5.73 -5.13 -8.69
C VAL A 3 -6.89 -5.92 -8.07
N VAL A 4 -6.72 -7.24 -7.91
CA VAL A 4 -7.74 -8.13 -7.35
C VAL A 4 -8.00 -7.78 -5.89
N ALA A 5 -6.96 -7.61 -5.10
CA ALA A 5 -7.07 -7.28 -3.68
C ALA A 5 -7.82 -5.94 -3.44
N LEU A 6 -7.53 -4.90 -4.23
CA LEU A 6 -8.20 -3.59 -4.10
C LEU A 6 -9.68 -3.61 -4.50
N LYS A 7 -10.09 -4.49 -5.42
CA LYS A 7 -11.51 -4.64 -5.77
C LYS A 7 -12.36 -5.15 -4.61
N CYS A 8 -11.77 -5.94 -3.71
CA CYS A 8 -12.45 -6.48 -2.54
C CYS A 8 -13.00 -5.38 -1.62
N LEU A 9 -12.32 -4.23 -1.56
CA LEU A 9 -12.75 -3.11 -0.71
C LEU A 9 -14.18 -2.67 -1.05
N PHE A 10 -14.46 -2.38 -2.32
CA PHE A 10 -15.82 -1.97 -2.70
C PHE A 10 -16.82 -3.12 -2.60
N LEU A 11 -16.44 -4.32 -2.98
CA LEU A 11 -17.32 -5.48 -2.88
C LEU A 11 -17.79 -5.74 -1.45
N SER A 12 -16.94 -5.48 -0.44
CA SER A 12 -17.29 -5.69 0.97
C SER A 12 -18.52 -4.91 1.44
N TYR A 13 -18.85 -3.79 0.78
CA TYR A 13 -20.06 -3.00 1.10
C TYR A 13 -21.35 -3.59 0.49
N LYS A 14 -21.25 -4.36 -0.60
CA LYS A 14 -22.40 -4.74 -1.42
C LYS A 14 -22.62 -6.25 -1.52
N ASP A 15 -21.55 -7.02 -1.58
CA ASP A 15 -21.57 -8.46 -1.76
C ASP A 15 -20.41 -9.09 -0.99
N PRO A 16 -20.57 -9.30 0.34
CA PRO A 16 -19.55 -9.89 1.19
C PRO A 16 -19.03 -11.25 0.72
N VAL A 17 -19.89 -12.05 0.09
CA VAL A 17 -19.49 -13.38 -0.42
C VAL A 17 -18.49 -13.22 -1.55
N LYS A 18 -18.81 -12.40 -2.55
CA LYS A 18 -17.87 -12.13 -3.66
C LYS A 18 -16.62 -11.39 -3.19
N ALA A 19 -16.72 -10.51 -2.18
CA ALA A 19 -15.57 -9.85 -1.59
C ALA A 19 -14.59 -10.87 -1.02
N TRP A 20 -15.11 -11.84 -0.27
CA TRP A 20 -14.32 -12.93 0.30
C TRP A 20 -13.69 -13.81 -0.79
N ASP A 21 -14.48 -14.28 -1.76
CA ASP A 21 -13.97 -15.09 -2.87
C ASP A 21 -12.85 -14.38 -3.64
N GLN A 22 -13.03 -13.10 -3.95
CA GLN A 22 -12.02 -12.29 -4.62
C GLN A 22 -10.78 -12.08 -3.74
N PHE A 23 -10.93 -11.90 -2.45
CA PHE A 23 -9.82 -11.77 -1.52
C PHE A 23 -8.98 -13.05 -1.45
N MET A 24 -9.63 -14.20 -1.45
CA MET A 24 -8.98 -15.51 -1.29
C MET A 24 -8.38 -16.06 -2.59
N ILE A 25 -8.82 -15.61 -3.76
CA ILE A 25 -8.43 -16.19 -5.07
C ILE A 25 -6.92 -16.35 -5.26
N MET A 26 -6.11 -15.41 -4.78
CA MET A 26 -4.65 -15.50 -4.88
C MET A 26 -4.06 -16.51 -3.89
N PHE A 27 -4.75 -16.73 -2.77
CA PHE A 27 -4.36 -17.71 -1.75
C PHE A 27 -4.70 -19.14 -2.12
N ASP A 28 -5.60 -19.36 -3.09
CA ASP A 28 -5.87 -20.70 -3.63
C ASP A 28 -4.62 -21.29 -4.31
N TYR A 29 -3.76 -20.42 -4.82
CA TYR A 29 -2.50 -20.75 -5.46
C TYR A 29 -1.27 -20.54 -4.55
N GLN A 30 -1.47 -20.41 -3.23
CA GLN A 30 -0.37 -20.22 -2.30
C GLN A 30 0.54 -21.46 -2.24
N LEU A 31 1.84 -21.24 -2.45
CA LEU A 31 2.85 -22.29 -2.35
C LEU A 31 3.04 -22.77 -0.90
N SER A 32 3.61 -23.95 -0.73
CA SER A 32 3.88 -24.53 0.59
C SER A 32 4.78 -23.66 1.47
N ASN A 33 5.68 -22.87 0.87
CA ASN A 33 6.54 -21.91 1.57
C ASN A 33 5.81 -20.61 1.96
N GLY A 34 4.56 -20.45 1.56
CA GLY A 34 3.73 -19.27 1.86
C GLY A 34 3.67 -18.20 0.78
N ARG A 35 4.49 -18.30 -0.28
CA ARG A 35 4.46 -17.33 -1.39
C ARG A 35 3.15 -17.41 -2.15
N ILE A 36 2.58 -16.26 -2.52
CA ILE A 36 1.44 -16.18 -3.44
C ILE A 36 1.90 -15.69 -4.82
N PRO A 37 1.15 -16.00 -5.90
CA PRO A 37 1.53 -15.59 -7.25
C PRO A 37 1.43 -14.08 -7.46
N ASP A 38 2.15 -13.58 -8.44
CA ASP A 38 1.99 -12.21 -8.96
C ASP A 38 0.65 -12.04 -9.67
N ASP A 39 0.37 -12.93 -10.60
CA ASP A 39 -0.89 -12.99 -11.32
C ASP A 39 -1.29 -14.45 -11.63
N VAL A 40 -2.58 -14.61 -11.92
CA VAL A 40 -3.21 -15.87 -12.34
C VAL A 40 -4.08 -15.55 -13.54
N SER A 41 -3.82 -16.20 -14.65
CA SER A 41 -4.61 -16.14 -15.88
C SER A 41 -5.29 -17.49 -16.14
N ASP A 42 -6.03 -17.59 -17.24
CA ASP A 42 -6.64 -18.83 -17.72
C ASP A 42 -5.62 -19.88 -18.22
N SER A 43 -4.41 -19.41 -18.55
CA SER A 43 -3.37 -20.24 -19.16
C SER A 43 -2.17 -20.50 -18.25
N GLU A 44 -1.91 -19.61 -17.26
CA GLU A 44 -0.72 -19.74 -16.39
C GLU A 44 -0.87 -19.10 -15.02
N ILE A 45 -0.03 -19.54 -14.09
CA ILE A 45 0.14 -18.97 -12.76
C ILE A 45 1.57 -18.44 -12.70
N ASN A 46 1.69 -17.11 -12.53
CA ASN A 46 2.97 -16.42 -12.56
C ASN A 46 3.51 -16.15 -11.15
N TYR A 47 4.74 -16.58 -10.89
CA TYR A 47 5.47 -16.34 -9.63
C TYR A 47 6.77 -15.57 -9.85
N VAL A 48 6.97 -14.88 -10.99
CA VAL A 48 8.23 -14.16 -11.30
C VAL A 48 8.46 -13.06 -10.28
N TYR A 49 7.46 -12.21 -10.07
CA TYR A 49 7.52 -11.19 -9.02
C TYR A 49 6.66 -11.57 -7.82
N CYS A 50 6.81 -10.86 -6.72
CA CYS A 50 5.82 -10.80 -5.65
C CYS A 50 5.22 -9.38 -5.65
N LYS A 51 4.06 -9.20 -5.05
CA LYS A 51 3.48 -7.85 -4.87
C LYS A 51 3.48 -7.52 -3.39
N PRO A 52 3.41 -6.22 -3.03
CA PRO A 52 3.52 -5.82 -1.63
C PRO A 52 2.44 -6.48 -0.75
N PRO A 53 2.71 -6.68 0.54
CA PRO A 53 1.81 -7.38 1.47
C PRO A 53 0.64 -6.50 1.91
N VAL A 54 -0.23 -6.13 0.96
CA VAL A 54 -1.41 -5.26 1.20
C VAL A 54 -2.61 -5.99 1.81
N HIS A 55 -2.58 -7.33 1.83
CA HIS A 55 -3.76 -8.15 2.17
C HIS A 55 -4.24 -7.95 3.61
N GLY A 56 -3.32 -7.79 4.58
CA GLY A 56 -3.72 -7.52 5.96
C GLY A 56 -4.42 -6.17 6.10
N TRP A 57 -3.92 -5.12 5.45
CA TRP A 57 -4.58 -3.82 5.42
C TRP A 57 -5.96 -3.91 4.74
N ILE A 58 -6.05 -4.56 3.59
CA ILE A 58 -7.32 -4.73 2.86
C ILE A 58 -8.32 -5.50 3.71
N LEU A 59 -7.91 -6.61 4.33
CA LEU A 59 -8.79 -7.40 5.19
C LEU A 59 -9.31 -6.56 6.37
N SER A 60 -8.45 -5.78 7.01
CA SER A 60 -8.86 -4.90 8.11
C SER A 60 -9.92 -3.87 7.69
N LYS A 61 -9.86 -3.38 6.46
CA LYS A 61 -10.87 -2.48 5.89
C LYS A 61 -12.16 -3.22 5.53
N MET A 62 -12.07 -4.38 4.87
CA MET A 62 -13.23 -5.20 4.54
C MET A 62 -14.05 -5.55 5.79
N ARG A 63 -13.39 -5.90 6.88
CA ARG A 63 -14.01 -6.25 8.17
C ARG A 63 -14.74 -5.10 8.87
N LYS A 64 -14.60 -3.87 8.40
CA LYS A 64 -15.45 -2.74 8.83
C LYS A 64 -16.87 -2.83 8.25
N HIS A 65 -17.06 -3.60 7.18
CA HIS A 65 -18.30 -3.68 6.38
C HIS A 65 -18.86 -5.08 6.26
N MET A 66 -18.12 -6.10 6.69
CA MET A 66 -18.57 -7.50 6.66
C MET A 66 -18.02 -8.27 7.86
N GLU A 67 -18.82 -9.19 8.35
CA GLU A 67 -18.40 -10.14 9.38
C GLU A 67 -17.86 -11.41 8.74
N LEU A 68 -16.81 -11.98 9.32
CA LEU A 68 -16.23 -13.25 8.90
C LEU A 68 -16.76 -14.38 9.79
N SER A 69 -17.10 -15.52 9.18
CA SER A 69 -17.35 -16.73 9.94
C SER A 69 -16.07 -17.22 10.65
N ARG A 70 -16.24 -18.13 11.62
CA ARG A 70 -15.08 -18.70 12.32
C ARG A 70 -14.16 -19.45 11.36
N GLU A 71 -14.70 -20.14 10.36
CA GLU A 71 -13.95 -20.84 9.32
C GLU A 71 -13.14 -19.86 8.47
N GLN A 72 -13.75 -18.75 8.07
CA GLN A 72 -13.08 -17.68 7.32
C GLN A 72 -11.97 -17.01 8.15
N LEU A 73 -12.19 -16.78 9.46
CA LEU A 73 -11.14 -16.27 10.36
C LEU A 73 -9.95 -17.23 10.46
N VAL A 74 -10.20 -18.54 10.58
CA VAL A 74 -9.14 -19.56 10.61
C VAL A 74 -8.36 -19.58 9.31
N GLU A 75 -9.08 -19.56 8.18
CA GLU A 75 -8.47 -19.59 6.85
C GLU A 75 -7.64 -18.34 6.57
N ALA A 76 -8.19 -17.14 6.85
CA ALA A 76 -7.46 -15.87 6.73
C ALA A 76 -6.18 -15.88 7.56
N TYR A 77 -6.27 -16.29 8.83
CA TYR A 77 -5.12 -16.36 9.71
C TYR A 77 -4.03 -17.31 9.18
N ASP A 78 -4.40 -18.51 8.74
CA ASP A 78 -3.45 -19.49 8.19
C ASP A 78 -2.75 -18.95 6.93
N LYS A 79 -3.53 -18.48 5.96
CA LYS A 79 -3.03 -17.98 4.68
C LYS A 79 -2.16 -16.73 4.83
N LEU A 80 -2.64 -15.72 5.56
CA LEU A 80 -1.89 -14.49 5.81
C LEU A 80 -0.63 -14.73 6.64
N SER A 81 -0.68 -15.61 7.66
CA SER A 81 0.50 -15.90 8.46
C SER A 81 1.60 -16.57 7.66
N LYS A 82 1.25 -17.48 6.73
CA LYS A 82 2.21 -18.11 5.80
C LYS A 82 2.81 -17.07 4.85
N TRP A 83 1.99 -16.20 4.27
CA TRP A 83 2.45 -15.13 3.38
C TRP A 83 3.36 -14.13 4.11
N THR A 84 2.99 -13.72 5.32
CA THR A 84 3.83 -12.83 6.13
C THR A 84 5.17 -13.49 6.49
N LYS A 85 5.15 -14.74 6.93
CA LYS A 85 6.38 -15.49 7.24
C LYS A 85 7.29 -15.60 6.02
N TRP A 86 6.74 -15.80 4.82
CA TRP A 86 7.54 -15.80 3.60
C TRP A 86 8.30 -14.48 3.41
N TRP A 87 7.65 -13.33 3.59
CA TRP A 87 8.31 -12.02 3.56
C TRP A 87 9.43 -11.93 4.60
N LEU A 88 9.13 -12.29 5.85
CA LEU A 88 10.07 -12.19 6.97
C LEU A 88 11.27 -13.16 6.85
N THR A 89 11.19 -14.21 6.04
CA THR A 89 12.27 -15.19 5.88
C THR A 89 13.00 -15.11 4.56
N CYS A 90 12.31 -14.68 3.49
CA CYS A 90 12.87 -14.69 2.13
C CYS A 90 13.29 -13.30 1.64
N ARG A 91 12.97 -12.26 2.40
CA ARG A 91 13.20 -10.86 2.05
C ARG A 91 13.92 -10.09 3.18
N ASP A 92 14.86 -10.76 3.84
CA ASP A 92 15.84 -10.24 4.79
C ASP A 92 17.20 -10.86 4.45
N MET A 93 17.74 -10.49 3.26
CA MET A 93 18.92 -11.12 2.67
C MET A 93 20.21 -10.79 3.42
N ASN A 94 20.27 -9.64 4.08
CA ASN A 94 21.41 -9.20 4.89
C ASN A 94 21.22 -9.43 6.39
N HIS A 95 20.08 -10.01 6.80
CA HIS A 95 19.73 -10.37 8.17
C HIS A 95 19.75 -9.19 9.15
N ASP A 96 19.38 -7.99 8.68
CA ASP A 96 19.31 -6.81 9.51
C ASP A 96 17.89 -6.51 10.03
N GLY A 97 16.88 -7.29 9.61
CA GLY A 97 15.48 -7.15 10.05
C GLY A 97 14.73 -5.99 9.40
N ILE A 98 15.26 -5.42 8.31
CA ILE A 98 14.56 -4.58 7.34
C ILE A 98 14.36 -5.42 6.07
N TYR A 99 13.14 -5.48 5.58
CA TYR A 99 12.77 -6.33 4.45
C TYR A 99 12.91 -5.56 3.14
N GLU A 100 13.37 -6.27 2.07
CA GLU A 100 13.68 -5.65 0.80
C GLU A 100 12.81 -6.14 -0.36
N TYR A 101 12.65 -5.28 -1.35
CA TYR A 101 12.23 -5.63 -2.71
C TYR A 101 13.45 -6.10 -3.52
N THR A 102 13.30 -7.19 -4.25
CA THR A 102 14.38 -7.72 -5.13
C THR A 102 14.23 -7.25 -6.56
N HIS A 103 13.11 -6.62 -6.90
CA HIS A 103 12.83 -5.98 -8.18
C HIS A 103 11.80 -4.86 -7.99
N GLY A 104 11.82 -3.82 -8.83
CA GLY A 104 10.83 -2.73 -8.77
C GLY A 104 9.38 -3.25 -8.89
N ASN A 105 9.14 -4.22 -9.75
CA ASN A 105 7.81 -4.84 -9.93
C ASN A 105 7.28 -5.54 -8.67
N ASP A 106 8.15 -5.91 -7.72
CA ASP A 106 7.71 -6.48 -6.43
C ASP A 106 6.92 -5.45 -5.60
N SER A 107 7.19 -4.16 -5.77
CA SER A 107 6.49 -3.08 -5.07
C SER A 107 5.12 -2.75 -5.69
N GLY A 108 4.87 -3.18 -6.93
CA GLY A 108 3.74 -2.73 -7.74
C GLY A 108 3.90 -1.31 -8.33
N TRP A 109 5.07 -0.68 -8.12
CA TRP A 109 5.46 0.61 -8.71
C TRP A 109 6.59 0.39 -9.72
N ASP A 110 6.27 -0.28 -10.81
CA ASP A 110 7.19 -0.99 -11.70
C ASP A 110 8.40 -0.19 -12.17
N ASN A 111 8.25 1.11 -12.46
CA ASN A 111 9.32 1.98 -12.91
C ASN A 111 9.60 3.16 -11.97
N ALA A 112 9.17 3.09 -10.70
CA ALA A 112 9.38 4.18 -9.75
C ALA A 112 10.86 4.53 -9.55
N SER A 113 11.16 5.81 -9.39
CA SER A 113 12.51 6.30 -9.15
C SER A 113 13.15 5.77 -7.85
N ALA A 114 12.32 5.28 -6.92
CA ALA A 114 12.76 4.58 -5.71
C ALA A 114 13.63 3.33 -5.98
N PHE A 115 13.67 2.82 -7.21
CA PHE A 115 14.41 1.61 -7.60
C PHE A 115 15.50 1.84 -8.66
N ASP A 116 15.84 3.10 -8.94
CA ASP A 116 16.80 3.45 -10.01
C ASP A 116 18.23 2.96 -9.75
N LEU A 117 18.62 2.76 -8.48
CA LEU A 117 19.94 2.20 -8.14
C LEU A 117 20.00 0.66 -8.19
N LEU A 118 19.04 0.02 -8.80
CA LEU A 118 18.88 -1.43 -8.90
C LEU A 118 18.71 -2.15 -7.55
N PRO A 119 17.61 -2.92 -7.39
CA PRO A 119 17.39 -3.77 -6.23
C PRO A 119 18.51 -4.79 -5.99
N PRO A 120 18.63 -5.36 -4.76
CA PRO A 120 17.65 -5.26 -3.69
C PRO A 120 17.65 -3.92 -2.98
N ALA A 121 16.45 -3.45 -2.61
CA ALA A 121 16.24 -2.15 -2.00
C ALA A 121 15.31 -2.23 -0.77
N ASP A 122 15.77 -1.65 0.34
CA ASP A 122 14.96 -1.40 1.53
C ASP A 122 14.07 -0.18 1.24
N SER A 123 12.76 -0.32 1.49
CA SER A 123 11.83 0.78 1.24
C SER A 123 10.80 0.91 2.38
N PRO A 124 10.50 2.14 2.84
CA PRO A 124 9.58 2.38 3.97
C PRO A 124 8.18 1.82 3.79
N ASP A 125 7.66 1.83 2.56
CA ASP A 125 6.33 1.32 2.22
C ASP A 125 6.19 -0.18 2.51
N LEU A 126 7.20 -0.98 2.19
CA LEU A 126 7.18 -2.42 2.49
C LEU A 126 7.10 -2.67 3.99
N GLN A 127 7.89 -1.94 4.78
CA GLN A 127 7.87 -2.05 6.23
C GLN A 127 6.50 -1.67 6.79
N ALA A 128 5.93 -0.56 6.31
CA ALA A 128 4.62 -0.08 6.74
C ALA A 128 3.51 -1.10 6.44
N LEU A 129 3.48 -1.65 5.24
CA LEU A 129 2.49 -2.65 4.85
C LEU A 129 2.65 -3.97 5.62
N LEU A 130 3.89 -4.42 5.88
CA LEU A 130 4.15 -5.59 6.73
C LEU A 130 3.69 -5.37 8.17
N VAL A 131 3.93 -4.18 8.72
CA VAL A 131 3.44 -3.83 10.08
C VAL A 131 1.92 -3.89 10.14
N LEU A 132 1.22 -3.30 9.16
CA LEU A 132 -0.25 -3.38 9.11
C LEU A 132 -0.74 -4.82 8.97
N GLN A 133 -0.08 -5.64 8.17
CA GLN A 133 -0.43 -7.05 8.01
C GLN A 133 -0.20 -7.85 9.31
N MET A 134 0.90 -7.62 10.02
CA MET A 134 1.15 -8.25 11.33
C MET A 134 0.16 -7.80 12.40
N ARG A 135 -0.28 -6.54 12.38
CA ARG A 135 -1.33 -6.03 13.27
C ARG A 135 -2.67 -6.72 13.02
N GLU A 136 -3.04 -6.91 11.75
CA GLU A 136 -4.26 -7.65 11.42
C GLU A 136 -4.14 -9.13 11.82
N LEU A 137 -2.99 -9.76 11.64
CA LEU A 137 -2.74 -11.11 12.15
C LEU A 137 -2.87 -11.20 13.68
N ALA A 138 -2.44 -10.18 14.41
CA ALA A 138 -2.65 -10.11 15.85
C ALA A 138 -4.14 -10.03 16.22
N ASN A 139 -4.93 -9.23 15.47
CA ASN A 139 -6.38 -9.15 15.67
C ASN A 139 -7.07 -10.49 15.40
N LEU A 140 -6.75 -11.14 14.28
CA LEU A 140 -7.28 -12.48 13.96
C LEU A 140 -6.88 -13.52 15.00
N ALA A 141 -5.63 -13.51 15.47
CA ALA A 141 -5.15 -14.42 16.51
C ALA A 141 -5.92 -14.23 17.84
N LYS A 142 -6.18 -12.97 18.23
CA LYS A 142 -6.99 -12.64 19.40
C LYS A 142 -8.39 -13.20 19.29
N GLU A 143 -9.11 -13.00 18.18
CA GLU A 143 -10.46 -13.50 17.94
C GLU A 143 -10.53 -15.03 17.92
N LEU A 144 -9.46 -15.67 17.45
CA LEU A 144 -9.32 -17.14 17.46
C LEU A 144 -8.87 -17.71 18.80
N GLY A 145 -8.61 -16.87 19.82
CA GLY A 145 -8.11 -17.30 21.13
C GLY A 145 -6.66 -17.74 21.15
N LYS A 146 -5.86 -17.39 20.13
CA LYS A 146 -4.43 -17.74 20.00
C LYS A 146 -3.54 -16.68 20.67
N LEU A 147 -3.66 -16.51 21.98
CA LEU A 147 -3.03 -15.40 22.73
C LEU A 147 -1.50 -15.30 22.56
N SER A 148 -0.80 -16.44 22.52
CA SER A 148 0.65 -16.46 22.27
C SER A 148 1.02 -15.92 20.90
N GLU A 149 0.22 -16.22 19.85
CA GLU A 149 0.45 -15.74 18.50
C GLU A 149 0.08 -14.24 18.38
N GLU A 150 -0.99 -13.80 19.07
CA GLU A 150 -1.34 -12.37 19.18
C GLU A 150 -0.14 -11.56 19.69
N THR A 151 0.45 -11.98 20.82
CA THR A 151 1.62 -11.31 21.43
C THR A 151 2.80 -11.27 20.46
N LYS A 152 3.14 -12.40 19.84
CA LYS A 152 4.25 -12.49 18.88
C LYS A 152 4.09 -11.56 17.69
N TRP A 153 2.88 -11.48 17.10
CA TRP A 153 2.63 -10.59 15.98
C TRP A 153 2.70 -9.12 16.37
N LYS A 154 2.19 -8.74 17.55
CA LYS A 154 2.30 -7.37 18.07
C LYS A 154 3.76 -6.96 18.31
N GLU A 155 4.54 -7.82 18.93
CA GLU A 155 5.97 -7.57 19.20
C GLU A 155 6.75 -7.39 17.88
N LYS A 156 6.54 -8.29 16.92
CA LYS A 156 7.19 -8.17 15.60
C LYS A 156 6.80 -6.89 14.85
N ALA A 157 5.51 -6.52 14.88
CA ALA A 157 5.04 -5.30 14.27
C ALA A 157 5.69 -4.05 14.90
N THR A 158 5.79 -4.01 16.23
CA THR A 158 6.43 -2.90 16.94
C THR A 158 7.92 -2.83 16.63
N GLN A 159 8.64 -3.96 16.69
CA GLN A 159 10.07 -4.01 16.38
C GLN A 159 10.36 -3.53 14.95
N LEU A 160 9.58 -3.99 13.97
CA LEU A 160 9.77 -3.56 12.58
C LEU A 160 9.45 -2.07 12.38
N LYS A 161 8.37 -1.58 12.99
CA LYS A 161 8.03 -0.14 12.94
C LYS A 161 9.15 0.72 13.50
N ASP A 162 9.63 0.40 14.72
CA ASP A 162 10.67 1.19 15.38
C ASP A 162 11.96 1.20 14.56
N LYS A 163 12.34 0.04 14.02
CA LYS A 163 13.51 -0.10 13.18
C LYS A 163 13.36 0.68 11.85
N ALA A 164 12.21 0.63 11.21
CA ALA A 164 11.94 1.37 9.98
C ALA A 164 12.05 2.89 10.20
N LEU A 165 11.48 3.39 11.30
CA LEU A 165 11.59 4.80 11.67
C LEU A 165 13.04 5.22 11.98
N GLN A 166 13.83 4.34 12.59
CA GLN A 166 15.23 4.61 12.91
C GLN A 166 16.13 4.61 11.66
N GLU A 167 15.91 3.68 10.71
CA GLU A 167 16.88 3.40 9.65
C GLU A 167 16.49 3.98 8.28
N LEU A 168 15.20 4.23 8.04
CA LEU A 168 14.69 4.67 6.73
C LEU A 168 14.22 6.13 6.72
N ILE A 169 14.56 6.89 7.76
CA ILE A 169 14.39 8.34 7.82
C ILE A 169 15.77 9.00 7.76
N VAL A 170 15.98 9.86 6.78
CA VAL A 170 17.24 10.61 6.59
C VAL A 170 16.92 12.09 6.38
N ASN A 171 17.44 12.96 7.24
CA ASN A 171 17.14 14.40 7.23
C ASN A 171 15.62 14.66 7.21
N ASP A 172 14.92 14.06 8.15
CA ASP A 172 13.46 14.16 8.37
C ASP A 172 12.58 13.73 7.17
N ARG A 173 13.12 12.94 6.25
CA ARG A 173 12.42 12.42 5.08
C ARG A 173 12.53 10.90 4.97
N PRO A 174 11.46 10.21 4.55
CA PRO A 174 11.51 8.78 4.29
C PRO A 174 12.30 8.52 3.00
N VAL A 175 13.18 7.53 3.04
CA VAL A 175 14.04 7.20 1.91
C VAL A 175 14.06 5.70 1.63
N SER A 176 14.10 5.34 0.35
CA SER A 176 14.54 4.01 -0.07
C SER A 176 16.06 3.98 -0.16
N ARG A 177 16.66 2.80 0.07
CA ARG A 177 18.11 2.64 0.00
C ARG A 177 18.49 1.26 -0.54
N ARG A 178 19.68 1.11 -1.05
CA ARG A 178 20.24 -0.20 -1.41
C ARG A 178 20.44 -1.06 -0.17
N THR A 179 19.99 -2.32 -0.20
CA THR A 179 20.01 -3.22 0.97
C THR A 179 21.42 -3.43 1.55
N PHE A 180 22.41 -3.70 0.71
CA PHE A 180 23.77 -4.04 1.18
C PHE A 180 24.65 -2.82 1.42
N SER A 181 24.69 -1.86 0.50
CA SER A 181 25.55 -0.68 0.62
C SER A 181 24.96 0.41 1.51
N LYS A 182 23.67 0.35 1.80
CA LYS A 182 22.88 1.38 2.51
C LYS A 182 22.91 2.76 1.80
N GLU A 183 23.32 2.80 0.55
CA GLU A 183 23.29 3.99 -0.29
C GLU A 183 21.83 4.44 -0.49
N VAL A 184 21.57 5.70 -0.13
CA VAL A 184 20.24 6.30 -0.23
C VAL A 184 19.91 6.58 -1.70
N ILE A 185 18.73 6.16 -2.12
CA ILE A 185 18.17 6.44 -3.44
C ILE A 185 17.57 7.86 -3.44
N GLU A 186 17.68 8.54 -4.56
CA GLU A 186 17.27 9.94 -4.72
C GLU A 186 15.80 10.20 -4.34
N LYS A 187 15.54 11.35 -3.70
CA LYS A 187 14.31 11.66 -2.95
C LYS A 187 13.18 12.24 -3.82
N GLY A 188 12.86 11.65 -4.96
CA GLY A 188 11.78 12.15 -5.84
C GLY A 188 10.45 11.41 -5.71
N CYS A 189 10.46 10.19 -5.19
CA CYS A 189 9.34 9.27 -5.24
C CYS A 189 8.38 9.42 -4.06
N LEU A 190 7.08 9.35 -4.33
CA LEU A 190 6.03 9.35 -3.29
C LEU A 190 5.99 8.04 -2.47
N LEU A 191 6.42 6.91 -3.04
CA LEU A 191 6.28 5.58 -2.43
C LEU A 191 6.80 5.49 -0.98
N PRO A 192 8.00 6.03 -0.61
CA PRO A 192 8.50 6.00 0.75
C PRO A 192 7.59 6.66 1.79
N TYR A 193 6.76 7.61 1.38
CA TYR A 193 5.82 8.30 2.28
C TYR A 193 4.67 7.42 2.78
N TYR A 194 4.54 6.18 2.31
CA TYR A 194 3.63 5.20 2.92
C TYR A 194 4.01 4.87 4.36
N ILE A 195 5.19 5.25 4.84
CA ILE A 195 5.55 5.18 6.26
C ILE A 195 4.59 5.98 7.15
N LEU A 196 3.91 7.00 6.62
CA LEU A 196 2.86 7.75 7.30
C LEU A 196 1.65 6.88 7.69
N LEU A 197 1.55 5.62 7.20
CA LEU A 197 0.61 4.62 7.72
C LEU A 197 0.83 4.28 9.19
N PHE A 198 1.98 4.62 9.78
CA PHE A 198 2.19 4.52 11.23
C PHE A 198 1.45 5.59 12.04
N GLY A 199 0.98 6.66 11.39
CA GLY A 199 0.13 7.68 11.97
C GLY A 199 0.77 8.39 13.18
N GLU A 200 0.04 8.43 14.29
CA GLU A 200 0.48 9.08 15.54
C GLU A 200 1.72 8.42 16.20
N GLU A 201 2.12 7.24 15.77
CA GLU A 201 3.33 6.58 16.28
C GLU A 201 4.63 7.19 15.70
N ILE A 202 4.52 8.08 14.71
CA ILE A 202 5.61 8.92 14.22
C ILE A 202 5.69 10.16 15.11
N ASP A 203 6.90 10.58 15.48
CA ASP A 203 7.11 11.87 16.18
C ASP A 203 6.36 13.01 15.46
N MET A 204 5.73 13.89 16.24
CA MET A 204 4.86 14.94 15.70
C MET A 204 5.59 15.88 14.73
N ASN A 205 6.81 16.33 15.08
CA ASN A 205 7.55 17.27 14.25
C ASN A 205 7.99 16.60 12.94
N LEU A 206 8.45 15.35 13.04
CA LEU A 206 8.82 14.54 11.87
C LEU A 206 7.62 14.33 10.94
N ARG A 207 6.45 14.00 11.50
CA ARG A 207 5.21 13.81 10.75
C ARG A 207 4.76 15.08 10.06
N GLU A 208 4.79 16.22 10.75
CA GLU A 208 4.48 17.54 10.17
C GLU A 208 5.42 17.88 9.02
N THR A 209 6.72 17.64 9.18
CA THR A 209 7.71 17.86 8.13
C THR A 209 7.40 17.01 6.88
N MET A 210 7.10 15.73 7.06
CA MET A 210 6.74 14.85 5.94
C MET A 210 5.47 15.29 5.23
N ILE A 211 4.46 15.77 5.97
CA ILE A 211 3.20 16.20 5.38
C ILE A 211 3.36 17.51 4.65
N GLN A 212 4.13 18.45 5.21
CA GLN A 212 4.48 19.68 4.50
C GLN A 212 5.23 19.38 3.19
N ASP A 213 6.12 18.42 3.21
CA ASP A 213 6.86 17.97 2.03
C ASP A 213 5.92 17.38 0.95
N LEU A 214 4.87 16.65 1.35
CA LEU A 214 3.83 16.18 0.43
C LEU A 214 3.05 17.34 -0.21
N GLU A 215 2.68 18.34 0.57
CA GLU A 215 1.94 19.50 0.08
C GLU A 215 2.79 20.36 -0.87
N ASP A 216 4.07 20.54 -0.57
CA ASP A 216 4.97 21.42 -1.33
C ASP A 216 5.46 20.78 -2.65
N HIS A 217 5.60 19.45 -2.70
CA HIS A 217 6.29 18.79 -3.80
C HIS A 217 5.46 17.82 -4.63
N PHE A 218 4.38 17.24 -4.06
CA PHE A 218 3.59 16.21 -4.73
C PHE A 218 2.14 16.62 -5.00
N LEU A 219 1.61 17.55 -4.20
CA LEU A 219 0.20 17.91 -4.27
C LEU A 219 -0.07 18.83 -5.48
N THR A 220 -1.04 18.42 -6.30
CA THR A 220 -1.55 19.18 -7.44
C THR A 220 -3.02 19.53 -7.24
N GLU A 221 -3.63 20.23 -8.19
CA GLU A 221 -5.08 20.46 -8.22
C GLU A 221 -5.87 19.14 -8.30
N HIS A 222 -5.29 18.07 -8.85
CA HIS A 222 -5.96 16.80 -9.12
C HIS A 222 -5.66 15.69 -8.10
N GLY A 223 -4.67 15.87 -7.22
CA GLY A 223 -4.25 14.91 -6.21
C GLY A 223 -2.74 14.85 -6.07
N LEU A 224 -2.22 13.74 -5.52
CA LEU A 224 -0.79 13.54 -5.30
C LEU A 224 -0.14 12.88 -6.51
N ALA A 225 0.86 13.54 -7.08
CA ALA A 225 1.74 12.97 -8.09
C ALA A 225 2.59 11.83 -7.48
N THR A 226 3.01 10.85 -8.28
CA THR A 226 3.87 9.74 -7.81
C THR A 226 5.35 10.10 -7.77
N GLU A 227 5.72 11.20 -8.38
CA GLU A 227 7.07 11.79 -8.36
C GLU A 227 6.95 13.28 -8.07
N MET A 228 7.91 13.87 -7.34
CA MET A 228 7.97 15.32 -7.09
C MET A 228 7.91 16.10 -8.39
N LEU A 229 7.07 17.13 -8.46
CA LEU A 229 6.90 17.95 -9.68
C LEU A 229 8.20 18.64 -10.13
N SER A 230 9.12 18.87 -9.19
CA SER A 230 10.45 19.47 -9.45
C SER A 230 11.54 18.45 -9.76
N SER A 231 11.24 17.15 -9.70
CA SER A 231 12.21 16.09 -9.99
C SER A 231 12.58 16.08 -11.47
N LEU A 232 13.87 15.87 -11.77
CA LEU A 232 14.35 15.63 -13.12
C LEU A 232 13.80 14.32 -13.74
N LYS A 233 13.20 13.46 -12.91
CA LYS A 233 12.61 12.18 -13.31
C LYS A 233 11.11 12.27 -13.52
N TYR A 234 10.51 13.43 -13.23
CA TYR A 234 9.09 13.67 -13.45
C TYR A 234 8.76 13.66 -14.95
N GLU A 235 7.79 12.87 -15.32
CA GLU A 235 7.24 12.79 -16.67
C GLU A 235 5.72 12.80 -16.60
N GLU A 236 5.07 13.63 -17.42
CA GLU A 236 3.60 13.78 -17.42
C GLU A 236 2.85 12.48 -17.74
N ASP A 237 3.44 11.58 -18.54
CA ASP A 237 2.98 10.22 -18.84
C ASP A 237 4.06 9.19 -18.44
N GLY A 238 4.72 9.41 -17.29
CA GLY A 238 5.86 8.61 -16.83
C GLY A 238 5.48 7.34 -16.07
N TYR A 239 4.23 6.89 -16.13
CA TYR A 239 3.71 5.73 -15.40
C TYR A 239 3.78 5.95 -13.87
N PHE A 240 4.77 5.43 -13.12
CA PHE A 240 4.98 5.75 -11.70
C PHE A 240 6.01 6.88 -11.49
N ARG A 241 6.26 7.73 -12.49
CA ARG A 241 7.15 8.91 -12.42
C ARG A 241 6.40 10.20 -12.70
N GLY A 242 5.24 10.40 -12.09
CA GLY A 242 4.44 11.61 -12.22
C GLY A 242 2.94 11.39 -12.10
N PRO A 243 2.31 10.56 -12.94
CA PRO A 243 0.87 10.34 -12.96
C PRO A 243 0.25 9.99 -11.61
N ILE A 244 -1.00 10.45 -11.40
CA ILE A 244 -1.81 10.10 -10.23
C ILE A 244 -2.43 8.71 -10.43
N TRP A 245 -2.37 7.88 -9.39
CA TRP A 245 -2.92 6.53 -9.40
C TRP A 245 -3.95 6.34 -8.29
N ALA A 246 -5.04 5.65 -8.60
CA ALA A 246 -6.08 5.35 -7.62
C ALA A 246 -5.57 4.56 -6.39
N PRO A 247 -4.77 3.48 -6.53
CA PRO A 247 -4.19 2.78 -5.39
C PRO A 247 -3.34 3.68 -4.49
N CYS A 248 -2.50 4.51 -5.10
CA CYS A 248 -1.63 5.44 -4.38
C CYS A 248 -2.46 6.46 -3.59
N THR A 249 -3.48 7.03 -4.23
CA THR A 249 -4.42 7.96 -3.58
C THR A 249 -5.09 7.29 -2.38
N MET A 250 -5.62 6.06 -2.51
CA MET A 250 -6.31 5.38 -1.42
C MET A 250 -5.39 5.11 -0.23
N ILE A 251 -4.16 4.66 -0.46
CA ILE A 251 -3.21 4.39 0.62
C ILE A 251 -2.78 5.70 1.30
N MET A 252 -2.56 6.77 0.53
CA MET A 252 -2.20 8.07 1.11
C MET A 252 -3.34 8.71 1.88
N LEU A 253 -4.60 8.56 1.45
CA LEU A 253 -5.76 9.00 2.25
C LEU A 253 -5.81 8.29 3.59
N GLU A 254 -5.62 6.98 3.64
CA GLU A 254 -5.51 6.21 4.88
C GLU A 254 -4.35 6.70 5.76
N ALA A 255 -3.18 6.94 5.17
CA ALA A 255 -2.00 7.42 5.90
C ALA A 255 -2.24 8.80 6.53
N LEU A 256 -2.81 9.73 5.77
CA LEU A 256 -3.14 11.08 6.25
C LEU A 256 -4.27 11.07 7.29
N GLU A 257 -5.27 10.19 7.16
CA GLU A 257 -6.34 10.01 8.16
C GLU A 257 -5.74 9.51 9.49
N ARG A 258 -4.80 8.57 9.45
CA ARG A 258 -4.07 8.09 10.64
C ARG A 258 -3.18 9.17 11.28
N CYS A 259 -2.78 10.14 10.51
CA CYS A 259 -2.04 11.32 10.97
C CYS A 259 -2.95 12.47 11.45
N HIS A 260 -4.28 12.34 11.36
CA HIS A 260 -5.30 13.36 11.69
C HIS A 260 -5.23 14.64 10.84
N TYR A 261 -4.88 14.49 9.56
CA TYR A 261 -4.88 15.62 8.59
C TYR A 261 -6.17 15.66 7.77
N ASP A 262 -7.33 15.68 8.44
CA ASP A 262 -8.67 15.57 7.83
C ASP A 262 -8.94 16.57 6.71
N LYS A 263 -8.42 17.80 6.82
CA LYS A 263 -8.57 18.82 5.76
C LYS A 263 -7.86 18.43 4.48
N LEU A 264 -6.64 17.88 4.59
CA LEU A 264 -5.86 17.43 3.44
C LEU A 264 -6.48 16.15 2.85
N VAL A 265 -6.92 15.23 3.70
CA VAL A 265 -7.69 14.03 3.30
C VAL A 265 -8.90 14.44 2.45
N LYS A 266 -9.72 15.37 2.95
CA LYS A 266 -10.89 15.87 2.24
C LYS A 266 -10.51 16.49 0.89
N LYS A 267 -9.51 17.36 0.87
CA LYS A 267 -9.03 18.03 -0.35
C LYS A 267 -8.61 17.01 -1.42
N ILE A 268 -7.76 16.04 -1.05
CA ILE A 268 -7.28 15.02 -2.00
C ILE A 268 -8.42 14.14 -2.47
N ALA A 269 -9.32 13.71 -1.58
CA ALA A 269 -10.47 12.88 -1.94
C ALA A 269 -11.40 13.60 -2.93
N GLU A 270 -11.75 14.85 -2.67
CA GLU A 270 -12.61 15.65 -3.54
C GLU A 270 -11.95 15.90 -4.90
N SER A 271 -10.65 16.25 -4.94
CA SER A 271 -9.90 16.44 -6.19
C SER A 271 -9.86 15.16 -7.02
N PHE A 272 -9.60 14.01 -6.39
CA PHE A 272 -9.59 12.72 -7.08
C PHE A 272 -10.98 12.35 -7.62
N LEU A 273 -12.04 12.53 -6.86
CA LEU A 273 -13.41 12.25 -7.29
C LEU A 273 -13.83 13.14 -8.46
N ASP A 274 -13.51 14.43 -8.41
CA ASP A 274 -13.79 15.37 -9.49
C ASP A 274 -13.02 14.99 -10.77
N MET A 275 -11.71 14.71 -10.64
CA MET A 275 -10.86 14.28 -11.75
C MET A 275 -11.42 13.03 -12.44
N VAL A 276 -11.74 11.99 -11.67
CA VAL A 276 -12.25 10.72 -12.23
C VAL A 276 -13.64 10.91 -12.84
N SER A 277 -14.51 11.72 -12.22
CA SER A 277 -15.85 11.98 -12.76
C SER A 277 -15.82 12.66 -14.13
N LYS A 278 -14.83 13.49 -14.38
CA LYS A 278 -14.64 14.21 -15.65
C LYS A 278 -13.92 13.39 -16.72
N ASN A 279 -13.01 12.50 -16.31
CA ASN A 279 -12.08 11.82 -17.22
C ASN A 279 -12.31 10.30 -17.35
N GLY A 280 -13.26 9.73 -16.58
CA GLY A 280 -13.57 8.30 -16.59
C GLY A 280 -12.61 7.47 -15.73
N PHE A 281 -12.80 6.14 -15.76
CA PHE A 281 -12.04 5.20 -14.92
C PHE A 281 -10.73 4.76 -15.59
N ALA A 282 -9.86 5.72 -15.88
CA ALA A 282 -8.58 5.41 -16.51
C ALA A 282 -7.61 4.68 -15.57
N GLU A 283 -6.59 4.09 -16.13
CA GLU A 283 -5.53 3.39 -15.38
C GLU A 283 -4.79 4.35 -14.46
N ASN A 284 -4.40 5.51 -14.99
CA ASN A 284 -3.80 6.62 -14.24
C ASN A 284 -4.13 7.97 -14.92
N PHE A 285 -3.69 9.07 -14.31
CA PHE A 285 -4.04 10.41 -14.75
C PHE A 285 -2.82 11.33 -14.73
N ASN A 286 -2.70 12.20 -15.72
CA ASN A 286 -1.70 13.26 -15.73
C ASN A 286 -1.89 14.16 -14.50
N ALA A 287 -0.85 14.33 -13.69
CA ALA A 287 -0.96 15.04 -12.42
C ALA A 287 -1.24 16.54 -12.57
N LEU A 288 -0.81 17.16 -13.67
CA LEU A 288 -0.97 18.60 -13.92
C LEU A 288 -2.30 18.95 -14.60
N THR A 289 -2.84 18.05 -15.42
CA THR A 289 -4.03 18.34 -16.25
C THR A 289 -5.25 17.51 -15.89
N GLY A 290 -5.10 16.48 -15.07
CA GLY A 290 -6.14 15.50 -14.76
C GLY A 290 -6.54 14.60 -15.92
N LYS A 291 -5.91 14.71 -17.09
CA LYS A 291 -6.26 13.89 -18.27
C LYS A 291 -6.03 12.41 -18.00
N ALA A 292 -6.99 11.61 -18.43
CA ALA A 292 -6.89 10.16 -18.40
C ALA A 292 -5.76 9.64 -19.30
N LEU A 293 -4.94 8.76 -18.76
CA LEU A 293 -3.83 8.11 -19.45
C LEU A 293 -4.08 6.59 -19.54
N ARG A 294 -3.49 5.96 -20.54
CA ARG A 294 -3.44 4.50 -20.76
C ARG A 294 -4.84 3.86 -20.91
N ASP A 295 -5.09 2.74 -20.24
CA ASP A 295 -6.37 2.04 -20.30
C ASP A 295 -7.51 2.91 -19.75
N ARG A 296 -8.65 2.91 -20.47
CA ARG A 296 -9.81 3.78 -20.18
C ARG A 296 -10.89 3.12 -19.31
N ALA A 297 -10.74 1.85 -18.99
CA ALA A 297 -11.74 1.08 -18.24
C ALA A 297 -11.09 0.23 -17.13
N TYR A 298 -10.32 0.87 -16.28
CA TYR A 298 -9.51 0.18 -15.28
C TYR A 298 -10.28 -0.09 -13.99
N SER A 299 -10.36 -1.35 -13.61
CA SER A 299 -11.25 -1.81 -12.53
C SER A 299 -10.83 -1.38 -11.12
N TRP A 300 -9.53 -1.17 -10.84
CA TRP A 300 -9.13 -0.64 -9.53
C TRP A 300 -9.51 0.83 -9.36
N THR A 301 -9.45 1.64 -10.44
CA THR A 301 -9.86 3.03 -10.39
C THR A 301 -11.35 3.15 -10.08
N SER A 302 -12.19 2.33 -10.73
CA SER A 302 -13.63 2.33 -10.46
C SER A 302 -13.95 1.86 -9.03
N SER A 303 -13.27 0.81 -8.54
CA SER A 303 -13.47 0.31 -7.18
C SER A 303 -13.07 1.35 -6.14
N ILE A 304 -11.89 1.95 -6.30
CA ILE A 304 -11.38 2.95 -5.37
C ILE A 304 -12.21 4.24 -5.41
N TYR A 305 -12.63 4.69 -6.59
CA TYR A 305 -13.57 5.82 -6.71
C TYR A 305 -14.82 5.60 -5.87
N LEU A 306 -15.40 4.41 -5.93
CA LEU A 306 -16.61 4.08 -5.16
C LEU A 306 -16.33 4.02 -3.65
N VAL A 307 -15.19 3.48 -3.23
CA VAL A 307 -14.77 3.47 -1.82
C VAL A 307 -14.58 4.91 -1.32
N ILE A 308 -13.79 5.72 -2.03
CA ILE A 308 -13.53 7.12 -1.65
C ILE A 308 -14.85 7.91 -1.59
N LYS A 309 -15.74 7.71 -2.55
CA LYS A 309 -17.06 8.35 -2.54
C LYS A 309 -17.89 7.98 -1.32
N ASN A 310 -17.87 6.72 -0.89
CA ASN A 310 -18.60 6.27 0.30
C ASN A 310 -17.95 6.73 1.60
N GLU A 311 -16.63 6.64 1.72
CA GLU A 311 -15.93 6.91 2.98
C GLU A 311 -15.69 8.42 3.25
N TYR A 312 -15.45 9.20 2.19
CA TYR A 312 -14.99 10.59 2.33
C TYR A 312 -16.01 11.65 1.87
N SER A 313 -16.97 11.32 0.98
CA SER A 313 -17.99 12.29 0.56
C SER A 313 -19.23 12.29 1.45
N CYS A 314 -19.57 11.16 2.10
CA CYS A 314 -20.79 11.04 2.89
C CYS A 314 -20.65 11.50 4.36
N LYS A 315 -19.45 11.87 4.81
CA LYS A 315 -19.22 12.37 6.20
C LYS A 315 -19.76 13.81 6.46
N ASN A 316 -20.47 14.41 5.49
CA ASN A 316 -21.00 15.79 5.58
C ASN A 316 -22.54 15.86 5.47
N ALA A 317 -23.29 14.80 5.73
CA ALA A 317 -24.76 14.81 5.79
C ALA A 317 -25.28 14.62 7.22
#